data_1f973e4b5554b7ebd4e60cf5f1f5cc27
#
_entry.id   1f973e4b5554b7ebd4e60cf5f1f5cc27
#
_cell.length_a   1.000
_cell.length_b   1.000
_cell.length_c   1.000
_cell.angle_alpha   90.00
_cell.angle_beta   90.00
_cell.angle_gamma   90.00
#
_symmetry.space_group_name_H-M   'P 1'
#
loop_
_entity.id
_entity.type
_entity.pdbx_description
1 polymer ?
#
loop_
_entity_poly.entity_id
_entity_poly.type
_entity_poly.pdbx_seq_one_letter_code
_entity_poly.pdbx_strand_id
1 'polypeptide(L)'
;MISLDNILIAEKDAEAVWNFFNNVHSVAQCVPTMVNYEVLDEDTVVCDLRLKLGLIPLDSKATMSITERRDNRHLEARGQTEAGENLKKFGKVATETVTKLHMVLDLEEINSQKTRISLRLHADAVGQMKRIYESIIKGQRSKLESQFVSNIGAGLHTDVVIEKSEANFSEFQKTS
;
A
#
# COMPACT_ATOMS: atom_id res chain seq x y z
N MET A 1 -0.85 -6.43 14.24
CA MET A 1 -1.13 -5.49 13.14
C MET A 1 0.16 -4.86 12.64
N ILE A 2 0.31 -4.81 11.34
CA ILE A 2 1.43 -4.10 10.70
C ILE A 2 0.93 -2.73 10.27
N SER A 3 1.66 -1.68 10.60
CA SER A 3 1.32 -0.31 10.22
C SER A 3 2.52 0.33 9.51
N LEU A 4 2.27 0.87 8.32
CA LEU A 4 3.25 1.62 7.54
C LEU A 4 2.72 3.04 7.38
N ASP A 5 3.48 4.01 7.89
CA ASP A 5 3.12 5.42 7.84
C ASP A 5 4.17 6.19 7.05
N ASN A 6 3.73 6.89 6.01
CA ASN A 6 4.58 7.71 5.17
C ASN A 6 4.02 9.13 5.05
N ILE A 7 4.90 10.10 5.16
CA ILE A 7 4.60 11.49 4.84
C ILE A 7 5.46 11.88 3.64
N LEU A 8 4.80 12.29 2.56
CA LEU A 8 5.41 12.67 1.30
C LEU A 8 5.15 14.15 1.02
N ILE A 9 6.08 14.78 0.34
CA ILE A 9 5.91 16.14 -0.18
C ILE A 9 5.97 16.09 -1.70
N ALA A 10 4.89 16.52 -2.35
CA ALA A 10 4.80 16.67 -3.79
C ALA A 10 4.83 18.14 -4.19
N GLU A 11 5.67 18.48 -5.16
CA GLU A 11 5.73 19.81 -5.77
C GLU A 11 4.59 19.96 -6.79
N LYS A 12 3.34 19.85 -6.30
CA LYS A 12 2.11 19.87 -7.09
C LYS A 12 0.94 20.38 -6.25
N ASP A 13 -0.04 20.99 -6.90
CA ASP A 13 -1.25 21.46 -6.23
C ASP A 13 -2.12 20.31 -5.71
N ALA A 14 -2.91 20.59 -4.67
CA ALA A 14 -3.71 19.57 -4.00
C ALA A 14 -4.77 18.94 -4.91
N GLU A 15 -5.35 19.70 -5.83
CA GLU A 15 -6.34 19.16 -6.79
C GLU A 15 -5.72 18.11 -7.72
N ALA A 16 -4.52 18.39 -8.26
CA ALA A 16 -3.82 17.44 -9.12
C ALA A 16 -3.42 16.18 -8.36
N VAL A 17 -2.94 16.31 -7.13
CA VAL A 17 -2.60 15.19 -6.25
C VAL A 17 -3.85 14.36 -5.93
N TRP A 18 -4.95 15.02 -5.60
CA TRP A 18 -6.23 14.36 -5.35
C TRP A 18 -6.71 13.56 -6.57
N ASN A 19 -6.73 14.16 -7.75
CA ASN A 19 -7.17 13.49 -8.98
C ASN A 19 -6.33 12.25 -9.28
N PHE A 20 -5.04 12.30 -8.98
CA PHE A 20 -4.14 11.17 -9.13
C PHE A 20 -4.52 10.01 -8.19
N PHE A 21 -4.63 10.27 -6.89
CA PHE A 21 -4.93 9.23 -5.90
C PHE A 21 -6.38 8.75 -5.94
N ASN A 22 -7.31 9.59 -6.38
CA ASN A 22 -8.70 9.21 -6.55
C ASN A 22 -8.94 8.27 -7.74
N ASN A 23 -7.95 8.08 -8.58
CA ASN A 23 -8.00 7.18 -9.72
C ASN A 23 -7.26 5.89 -9.38
N VAL A 24 -8.00 4.78 -9.20
CA VAL A 24 -7.42 3.48 -8.81
C VAL A 24 -6.42 2.95 -9.83
N HIS A 25 -6.61 3.24 -11.11
CA HIS A 25 -5.68 2.88 -12.17
C HIS A 25 -4.32 3.57 -12.00
N SER A 26 -4.32 4.86 -11.73
CA SER A 26 -3.09 5.64 -11.53
C SER A 26 -2.28 5.13 -10.33
N VAL A 27 -2.95 4.83 -9.23
CA VAL A 27 -2.30 4.30 -8.02
C VAL A 27 -1.78 2.88 -8.25
N ALA A 28 -2.56 2.02 -8.91
CA ALA A 28 -2.16 0.65 -9.20
C ALA A 28 -0.86 0.59 -10.00
N GLN A 29 -0.68 1.48 -10.96
CA GLN A 29 0.56 1.56 -11.76
C GLN A 29 1.80 1.94 -10.94
N CYS A 30 1.63 2.52 -9.76
CA CYS A 30 2.73 2.95 -8.92
C CYS A 30 3.26 1.87 -7.98
N VAL A 31 2.50 0.82 -7.73
CA VAL A 31 2.87 -0.24 -6.78
C VAL A 31 4.02 -1.09 -7.33
N PRO A 32 5.21 -1.08 -6.69
CA PRO A 32 6.40 -1.71 -7.26
C PRO A 32 6.36 -3.23 -7.31
N THR A 33 5.47 -3.86 -6.53
CA THR A 33 5.29 -5.31 -6.49
C THR A 33 4.20 -5.79 -7.45
N MET A 34 3.60 -4.89 -8.21
CA MET A 34 2.52 -5.18 -9.15
C MET A 34 3.02 -5.98 -10.34
N VAL A 35 2.40 -7.14 -10.58
CA VAL A 35 2.62 -7.96 -11.78
C VAL A 35 1.56 -7.64 -12.82
N ASN A 36 0.30 -7.58 -12.38
CA ASN A 36 -0.85 -7.28 -13.21
C ASN A 36 -1.99 -6.73 -12.36
N TYR A 37 -2.91 -5.98 -12.96
CA TYR A 37 -4.10 -5.51 -12.28
C TYR A 37 -5.27 -5.35 -13.22
N GLU A 38 -6.48 -5.40 -12.66
CA GLU A 38 -7.75 -5.20 -13.37
C GLU A 38 -8.60 -4.20 -12.58
N VAL A 39 -9.04 -3.15 -13.25
CA VAL A 39 -9.99 -2.19 -12.67
C VAL A 39 -11.40 -2.71 -12.91
N LEU A 40 -12.13 -3.02 -11.83
CA LEU A 40 -13.49 -3.56 -11.91
C LEU A 40 -14.54 -2.45 -12.06
N ASP A 41 -14.33 -1.33 -11.37
CA ASP A 41 -15.17 -0.14 -11.41
C ASP A 41 -14.37 1.08 -10.94
N GLU A 42 -15.02 2.23 -10.77
CA GLU A 42 -14.35 3.48 -10.35
C GLU A 42 -13.66 3.38 -8.99
N ASP A 43 -14.10 2.45 -8.15
CA ASP A 43 -13.66 2.33 -6.77
C ASP A 43 -12.79 1.10 -6.50
N THR A 44 -12.84 0.08 -7.36
CA THR A 44 -12.31 -1.24 -7.06
C THR A 44 -11.28 -1.71 -8.08
N VAL A 45 -10.16 -2.20 -7.56
CA VAL A 45 -9.08 -2.79 -8.34
C VAL A 45 -8.68 -4.15 -7.75
N VAL A 46 -8.40 -5.11 -8.63
CA VAL A 46 -7.83 -6.41 -8.29
C VAL A 46 -6.41 -6.46 -8.80
N CYS A 47 -5.46 -6.80 -7.94
CA CYS A 47 -4.04 -6.76 -8.22
C CYS A 47 -3.40 -8.11 -8.02
N ASP A 48 -2.54 -8.51 -8.95
CA ASP A 48 -1.62 -9.61 -8.75
C ASP A 48 -0.27 -9.02 -8.30
N LEU A 49 0.17 -9.42 -7.11
CA LEU A 49 1.37 -8.90 -6.47
C LEU A 49 2.42 -10.00 -6.35
N ARG A 50 3.68 -9.64 -6.51
CA ARG A 50 4.81 -10.53 -6.27
C ARG A 50 5.83 -9.85 -5.37
N LEU A 51 5.98 -10.41 -4.17
CA LEU A 51 7.08 -10.09 -3.26
C LEU A 51 8.16 -11.15 -3.39
N LYS A 52 9.34 -10.89 -2.87
CA LYS A 52 10.42 -11.87 -2.82
C LYS A 52 10.93 -12.00 -1.40
N LEU A 53 11.04 -13.23 -0.93
CA LEU A 53 11.75 -13.58 0.28
C LEU A 53 13.06 -14.25 -0.13
N GLY A 54 14.16 -13.46 -0.17
CA GLY A 54 15.39 -13.91 -0.81
C GLY A 54 15.18 -14.10 -2.32
N LEU A 55 15.37 -15.32 -2.81
CA LEU A 55 15.14 -15.70 -4.22
C LEU A 55 13.74 -16.30 -4.45
N ILE A 56 12.95 -16.47 -3.40
CA ILE A 56 11.65 -17.11 -3.45
C ILE A 56 10.57 -16.10 -3.79
N PRO A 57 9.86 -16.24 -4.93
CA PRO A 57 8.73 -15.38 -5.25
C PRO A 57 7.50 -15.75 -4.39
N LEU A 58 6.86 -14.74 -3.83
CA LEU A 58 5.65 -14.86 -3.03
C LEU A 58 4.52 -14.12 -3.73
N ASP A 59 3.66 -14.87 -4.39
CA ASP A 59 2.53 -14.31 -5.13
C ASP A 59 1.30 -14.17 -4.23
N SER A 60 0.58 -13.08 -4.41
CA SER A 60 -0.69 -12.83 -3.73
C SER A 60 -1.63 -12.06 -4.65
N LYS A 61 -2.92 -12.15 -4.34
CA LYS A 61 -3.97 -11.38 -5.01
C LYS A 61 -4.57 -10.40 -4.00
N ALA A 62 -4.56 -9.12 -4.34
CA ALA A 62 -5.15 -8.07 -3.53
C ALA A 62 -6.39 -7.51 -4.21
N THR A 63 -7.45 -7.32 -3.44
CA THR A 63 -8.64 -6.60 -3.87
C THR A 63 -8.80 -5.39 -2.98
N MET A 64 -8.85 -4.19 -3.57
CA MET A 64 -8.96 -2.93 -2.84
C MET A 64 -10.12 -2.11 -3.39
N SER A 65 -10.90 -1.52 -2.50
CA SER A 65 -12.00 -0.63 -2.86
C SER A 65 -11.93 0.66 -2.05
N ILE A 66 -12.17 1.79 -2.72
CA ILE A 66 -12.31 3.08 -2.05
C ILE A 66 -13.64 3.07 -1.30
N THR A 67 -13.59 3.36 -0.01
CA THR A 67 -14.76 3.30 0.89
C THR A 67 -15.20 4.67 1.39
N GLU A 68 -14.32 5.67 1.37
CA GLU A 68 -14.63 7.03 1.80
C GLU A 68 -13.85 8.04 0.97
N ARG A 69 -14.51 9.13 0.61
CA ARG A 69 -13.93 10.29 -0.08
C ARG A 69 -14.39 11.58 0.54
N ARG A 70 -13.43 12.50 0.74
CA ARG A 70 -13.67 13.92 0.98
C ARG A 70 -12.78 14.69 0.04
N ASP A 71 -13.38 15.33 -0.95
CA ASP A 71 -12.67 15.93 -2.07
C ASP A 71 -11.48 16.79 -1.63
N ASN A 72 -10.34 16.55 -2.27
CA ASN A 72 -9.05 17.20 -2.06
C ASN A 72 -8.44 17.03 -0.66
N ARG A 73 -8.98 16.17 0.20
CA ARG A 73 -8.54 16.06 1.59
C ARG A 73 -8.29 14.65 2.07
N HIS A 74 -9.23 13.75 1.85
CA HIS A 74 -9.23 12.45 2.53
C HIS A 74 -9.80 11.35 1.66
N LEU A 75 -9.10 10.22 1.67
CA LEU A 75 -9.53 9.03 0.96
C LEU A 75 -9.19 7.81 1.80
N GLU A 76 -10.15 6.90 1.95
CA GLU A 76 -9.91 5.60 2.55
C GLU A 76 -10.22 4.49 1.56
N ALA A 77 -9.42 3.43 1.63
CA ALA A 77 -9.63 2.22 0.88
C ALA A 77 -9.48 1.01 1.80
N ARG A 78 -10.33 0.02 1.58
CA ARG A 78 -10.29 -1.25 2.31
C ARG A 78 -10.23 -2.40 1.35
N GLY A 79 -9.64 -3.48 1.81
CA GLY A 79 -9.54 -4.67 1.01
C GLY A 79 -8.86 -5.80 1.74
N GLN A 80 -8.35 -6.72 0.94
CA GLN A 80 -7.64 -7.89 1.47
C GLN A 80 -6.66 -8.43 0.44
N THR A 81 -5.63 -9.10 0.94
CA THR A 81 -4.77 -9.94 0.12
C THR A 81 -5.03 -11.40 0.45
N GLU A 82 -4.94 -12.23 -0.57
CA GLU A 82 -5.00 -13.68 -0.45
C GLU A 82 -3.70 -14.28 -0.99
N ALA A 83 -3.09 -15.19 -0.22
CA ALA A 83 -1.86 -15.85 -0.62
C ALA A 83 -2.08 -16.72 -1.86
N GLY A 84 -1.15 -16.64 -2.83
CA GLY A 84 -1.15 -17.48 -4.02
C GLY A 84 -0.73 -18.92 -3.74
N GLU A 85 -0.84 -19.75 -4.76
CA GLU A 85 -0.54 -21.19 -4.68
C GLU A 85 0.90 -21.49 -4.23
N ASN A 86 1.87 -20.68 -4.64
CA ASN A 86 3.25 -20.86 -4.24
C ASN A 86 3.49 -20.58 -2.75
N LEU A 87 2.70 -19.71 -2.11
CA LEU A 87 2.73 -19.50 -0.67
C LEU A 87 2.04 -20.64 0.09
N LYS A 88 0.95 -21.16 -0.46
CA LYS A 88 0.22 -22.31 0.12
C LYS A 88 1.07 -23.59 0.17
N LYS A 89 2.07 -23.71 -0.71
CA LYS A 89 3.01 -24.85 -0.73
C LYS A 89 4.08 -24.79 0.36
N PHE A 90 4.24 -23.66 1.03
CA PHE A 90 5.21 -23.45 2.11
C PHE A 90 4.74 -24.03 3.46
N GLY A 91 4.22 -25.27 3.48
CA GLY A 91 3.84 -25.97 4.70
C GLY A 91 2.53 -25.44 5.31
N LYS A 92 2.40 -25.50 6.62
CA LYS A 92 1.17 -25.24 7.40
C LYS A 92 0.55 -23.83 7.30
N VAL A 93 0.86 -23.05 6.28
CA VAL A 93 0.25 -21.73 6.02
C VAL A 93 -1.21 -21.86 5.55
N ALA A 94 -1.70 -23.08 5.43
CA ALA A 94 -2.94 -23.41 4.72
C ALA A 94 -4.24 -22.86 5.33
N THR A 95 -4.25 -22.31 6.54
CA THR A 95 -5.50 -21.91 7.22
C THR A 95 -5.71 -20.41 7.39
N GLU A 96 -4.67 -19.59 7.21
CA GLU A 96 -4.74 -18.15 7.44
C GLU A 96 -4.05 -17.39 6.31
N THR A 97 -4.63 -17.47 5.11
CA THR A 97 -4.05 -16.92 3.87
C THR A 97 -4.55 -15.51 3.56
N VAL A 98 -5.53 -15.02 4.30
CA VAL A 98 -6.16 -13.71 4.05
C VAL A 98 -5.62 -12.67 5.03
N THR A 99 -5.13 -11.56 4.48
CA THR A 99 -4.70 -10.39 5.25
C THR A 99 -5.62 -9.22 4.91
N LYS A 100 -6.25 -8.62 5.91
CA LYS A 100 -7.10 -7.45 5.72
C LYS A 100 -6.26 -6.19 5.63
N LEU A 101 -6.62 -5.30 4.72
CA LEU A 101 -5.92 -4.06 4.45
C LEU A 101 -6.83 -2.85 4.66
N HIS A 102 -6.27 -1.80 5.24
CA HIS A 102 -6.92 -0.51 5.35
C HIS A 102 -5.90 0.58 5.00
N MET A 103 -6.20 1.37 3.99
CA MET A 103 -5.36 2.50 3.57
C MET A 103 -6.08 3.81 3.86
N VAL A 104 -5.35 4.77 4.38
CA VAL A 104 -5.83 6.13 4.64
C VAL A 104 -4.88 7.12 3.99
N LEU A 105 -5.43 8.00 3.18
CA LEU A 105 -4.73 9.11 2.54
C LEU A 105 -5.29 10.41 3.07
N ASP A 106 -4.43 11.29 3.56
CA ASP A 106 -4.78 12.66 3.92
C ASP A 106 -3.89 13.63 3.15
N LEU A 107 -4.51 14.66 2.58
CA LEU A 107 -3.84 15.73 1.85
C LEU A 107 -3.92 17.04 2.61
N GLU A 108 -2.77 17.71 2.73
CA GLU A 108 -2.64 19.05 3.29
C GLU A 108 -2.01 19.97 2.25
N GLU A 109 -2.73 21.01 1.84
CA GLU A 109 -2.20 22.03 0.95
C GLU A 109 -1.20 22.89 1.73
N ILE A 110 0.08 22.84 1.34
CA ILE A 110 1.12 23.71 1.92
C ILE A 110 1.06 25.08 1.26
N ASN A 111 0.95 25.08 -0.08
CA ASN A 111 0.73 26.29 -0.88
C ASN A 111 0.11 25.86 -2.24
N SER A 112 -0.08 26.80 -3.15
CA SER A 112 -0.72 26.53 -4.44
C SER A 112 0.02 25.54 -5.35
N GLN A 113 1.26 25.18 -5.01
CA GLN A 113 2.11 24.29 -5.82
C GLN A 113 2.80 23.20 -4.99
N LYS A 114 2.40 23.01 -3.75
CA LYS A 114 3.01 22.04 -2.86
C LYS A 114 1.97 21.40 -1.94
N THR A 115 1.96 20.08 -1.89
CA THR A 115 1.01 19.30 -1.08
C THR A 115 1.75 18.30 -0.22
N ARG A 116 1.38 18.20 1.05
CA ARG A 116 1.79 17.14 1.96
C ARG A 116 0.81 15.99 1.86
N ILE A 117 1.34 14.80 1.66
CA ILE A 117 0.57 13.56 1.50
C ILE A 117 0.89 12.66 2.69
N SER A 118 -0.12 12.35 3.50
CA SER A 118 0.00 11.34 4.57
C SER A 118 -0.63 10.05 4.08
N LEU A 119 0.18 9.00 3.97
CA LEU A 119 -0.25 7.66 3.58
C LEU A 119 -0.06 6.71 4.75
N ARG A 120 -1.13 6.06 5.16
CA ARG A 120 -1.12 5.06 6.21
C ARG A 120 -1.70 3.75 5.69
N LEU A 121 -0.94 2.68 5.83
CA LEU A 121 -1.39 1.33 5.51
C LEU A 121 -1.40 0.49 6.78
N HIS A 122 -2.56 -0.09 7.10
CA HIS A 122 -2.71 -1.09 8.14
C HIS A 122 -2.98 -2.45 7.51
N ALA A 123 -2.24 -3.46 7.97
CA ALA A 123 -2.39 -4.83 7.51
C ALA A 123 -2.58 -5.76 8.71
N ASP A 124 -3.70 -6.46 8.75
CA ASP A 124 -4.00 -7.47 9.76
C ASP A 124 -3.64 -8.85 9.23
N ALA A 125 -2.36 -9.19 9.32
CA ALA A 125 -1.84 -10.51 9.04
C ALA A 125 -1.70 -11.29 10.35
N VAL A 126 -1.91 -12.59 10.30
CA VAL A 126 -1.80 -13.48 11.46
C VAL A 126 -0.85 -14.64 11.18
N GLY A 127 -0.33 -15.24 12.26
CA GLY A 127 0.48 -16.44 12.19
C GLY A 127 1.74 -16.28 11.34
N GLN A 128 1.97 -17.25 10.47
CA GLN A 128 3.16 -17.30 9.61
C GLN A 128 3.18 -16.19 8.56
N MET A 129 2.03 -15.78 8.03
CA MET A 129 1.94 -14.66 7.08
C MET A 129 2.41 -13.36 7.70
N LYS A 130 2.09 -13.10 8.97
CA LYS A 130 2.58 -11.93 9.70
C LYS A 130 4.11 -11.91 9.75
N ARG A 131 4.73 -13.05 10.06
CA ARG A 131 6.21 -13.18 10.12
C ARG A 131 6.86 -12.95 8.77
N ILE A 132 6.25 -13.48 7.70
CA ILE A 132 6.74 -13.30 6.33
C ILE A 132 6.71 -11.83 5.95
N TYR A 133 5.58 -11.14 6.15
CA TYR A 133 5.45 -9.71 5.84
C TYR A 133 6.41 -8.85 6.68
N GLU A 134 6.54 -9.12 7.97
CA GLU A 134 7.50 -8.40 8.82
C GLU A 134 8.94 -8.56 8.33
N SER A 135 9.32 -9.77 7.93
CA SER A 135 10.65 -10.05 7.40
C SER A 135 10.92 -9.27 6.11
N ILE A 136 9.95 -9.25 5.18
CA ILE A 136 10.07 -8.53 3.92
C ILE A 136 10.17 -7.02 4.19
N ILE A 137 9.31 -6.48 5.05
CA ILE A 137 9.31 -5.05 5.38
C ILE A 137 10.63 -4.64 6.03
N LYS A 138 11.12 -5.40 6.98
CA LYS A 138 12.40 -5.11 7.64
C LYS A 138 13.58 -5.13 6.67
N GLY A 139 13.55 -6.02 5.68
CA GLY A 139 14.63 -6.16 4.70
C GLY A 139 14.53 -5.27 3.47
N GLN A 140 13.33 -4.89 3.04
CA GLN A 140 13.10 -4.29 1.71
C GLN A 140 12.29 -2.98 1.75
N ARG A 141 11.83 -2.52 2.90
CA ARG A 141 10.95 -1.35 3.00
C ARG A 141 11.49 -0.12 2.29
N SER A 142 12.73 0.25 2.58
CA SER A 142 13.35 1.44 2.01
C SER A 142 13.37 1.40 0.48
N LYS A 143 13.71 0.26 -0.10
CA LYS A 143 13.74 0.07 -1.55
C LYS A 143 12.34 0.17 -2.16
N LEU A 144 11.36 -0.50 -1.56
CA LEU A 144 9.98 -0.52 -2.05
C LEU A 144 9.33 0.86 -1.95
N GLU A 145 9.54 1.57 -0.85
CA GLU A 145 9.05 2.94 -0.66
C GLU A 145 9.67 3.91 -1.67
N SER A 146 10.98 3.81 -1.89
CA SER A 146 11.67 4.67 -2.87
C SER A 146 11.15 4.44 -4.28
N GLN A 147 10.89 3.20 -4.67
CA GLN A 147 10.30 2.88 -5.96
C GLN A 147 8.86 3.40 -6.09
N PHE A 148 8.06 3.23 -5.05
CA PHE A 148 6.69 3.72 -5.02
C PHE A 148 6.62 5.24 -5.16
N VAL A 149 7.42 5.95 -4.38
CA VAL A 149 7.49 7.42 -4.42
C VAL A 149 7.99 7.93 -5.77
N SER A 150 9.00 7.29 -6.35
CA SER A 150 9.48 7.60 -7.69
C SER A 150 8.39 7.42 -8.75
N ASN A 151 7.59 6.35 -8.65
CA ASN A 151 6.48 6.09 -9.55
C ASN A 151 5.36 7.13 -9.41
N ILE A 152 5.05 7.56 -8.18
CA ILE A 152 4.09 8.64 -7.93
C ILE A 152 4.58 9.94 -8.57
N GLY A 153 5.84 10.27 -8.40
CA GLY A 153 6.45 11.45 -9.00
C GLY A 153 6.37 11.44 -10.52
N ALA A 154 6.65 10.30 -11.14
CA ALA A 154 6.50 10.12 -12.58
C ALA A 154 5.04 10.30 -13.03
N GLY A 155 4.08 9.74 -12.28
CA GLY A 155 2.65 9.88 -12.59
C GLY A 155 2.11 11.29 -12.41
N LEU A 156 2.63 12.03 -11.44
CA LEU A 156 2.29 13.45 -11.19
C LEU A 156 3.10 14.43 -12.05
N HIS A 157 4.12 13.94 -12.77
CA HIS A 157 5.06 14.77 -13.53
C HIS A 157 5.76 15.82 -12.65
N THR A 158 6.16 15.45 -11.46
CA THR A 158 6.81 16.33 -10.50
C THR A 158 7.71 15.55 -9.55
N ASP A 159 8.51 16.27 -8.77
CA ASP A 159 9.30 15.65 -7.70
C ASP A 159 8.44 15.35 -6.50
N VAL A 160 8.59 14.14 -5.97
CA VAL A 160 7.97 13.68 -4.72
C VAL A 160 9.07 13.14 -3.82
N VAL A 161 9.13 13.62 -2.59
CA VAL A 161 10.13 13.20 -1.61
C VAL A 161 9.47 12.64 -0.35
N ILE A 162 10.17 11.72 0.32
CA ILE A 162 9.74 11.19 1.61
C ILE A 162 10.21 12.15 2.70
N GLU A 163 9.27 12.72 3.46
CA GLU A 163 9.56 13.53 4.65
C GLU A 163 9.73 12.64 5.88
N LYS A 164 8.88 11.61 6.00
CA LYS A 164 8.90 10.69 7.13
C LYS A 164 8.42 9.30 6.71
N SER A 165 9.06 8.27 7.26
CA SER A 165 8.68 6.87 7.06
C SER A 165 8.81 6.12 8.38
N GLU A 166 7.72 5.46 8.80
CA GLU A 166 7.68 4.63 10.00
C GLU A 166 6.99 3.30 9.71
N ALA A 167 7.49 2.24 10.35
CA ALA A 167 6.84 0.94 10.37
C ALA A 167 6.67 0.47 11.81
N ASN A 168 5.48 0.02 12.15
CA ASN A 168 5.14 -0.51 13.46
C ASN A 168 4.58 -1.93 13.33
N PHE A 169 5.02 -2.80 14.23
CA PHE A 169 4.62 -4.20 14.29
C PHE A 169 4.04 -4.50 15.67
N SER A 170 2.79 -4.06 15.90
CA SER A 170 2.15 -4.32 17.18
C SER A 170 1.63 -5.76 17.22
N GLU A 171 1.96 -6.49 18.29
CA GLU A 171 1.29 -7.74 18.58
C GLU A 171 -0.13 -7.44 19.07
N PHE A 172 -1.09 -8.29 18.68
CA PHE A 172 -2.41 -8.28 19.30
C PHE A 172 -2.21 -8.55 20.79
N GLN A 173 -2.42 -7.55 21.62
CA GLN A 173 -2.64 -7.83 23.04
C GLN A 173 -3.94 -8.62 23.12
N LYS A 174 -3.84 -9.92 23.38
CA LYS A 174 -4.97 -10.68 23.91
C LYS A 174 -5.32 -10.01 25.23
N THR A 175 -6.35 -9.20 25.22
CA THR A 175 -7.02 -8.82 26.45
C THR A 175 -7.59 -10.10 27.02
N SER A 176 -6.88 -10.63 27.99
CA SER A 176 -7.36 -11.74 28.82
C SER A 176 -8.60 -11.32 29.60
#